data_a9399facee7f5a5968f8c62fae74b94c
#
_entry.id   a9399facee7f5a5968f8c62fae74b94c
#
_cell.length_a   1.000
_cell.length_b   1.000
_cell.length_c   1.000
_cell.angle_alpha   90.00
_cell.angle_beta   90.00
_cell.angle_gamma   90.00
#
_symmetry.space_group_name_H-M   'P 1'
#
loop_
_entity.id
_entity.type
_entity.pdbx_description
1 polymer ?
#
loop_
_entity_poly.entity_id
_entity_poly.type
_entity_poly.pdbx_seq_one_letter_code
_entity_poly.pdbx_strand_id
1 'polypeptide(L)'
;MKLGIVGLPNVGKSTLFNAITNAGAEVANYAFCTINPNVGVVSVPDARLDYLAEMYQPKKKTPAVIEFVDIAGLVKGASKGEGLGNKFLSNIRATDAIVHVVRCFDDENVMHVEGSTDPLRDIEIIDLELIMADIEMIQRRIDKAAKAGKSGDKSSLHEADVFRGLLEHLNDGKSARTYDCSDEDRALLETSDLLSIKPVIYAANLDENTFAAGYEDCKYYQQVRDLAASQGAQVLPICAKVEQEIGELEPDERAMFLEELGIEESGLDRLIQCSYSLLGLISFLTCGSDECRAWTITRGTKAPQAAGKIHSDFERGFIRAEIVAFDDLKACGSMAVAKEKGLVRSEGKDYVMHDGDVTLFRFNV
;
A
#
# COMPACT_ATOMS: atom_id res chain seq x y z
N MET A 1 -3.03 -0.96 -8.07
CA MET A 1 -2.89 0.02 -6.97
C MET A 1 -1.42 0.29 -6.75
N LYS A 2 -1.05 1.55 -6.46
CA LYS A 2 0.33 2.02 -6.51
C LYS A 2 0.70 2.73 -5.22
N LEU A 3 1.85 2.38 -4.65
CA LEU A 3 2.43 3.11 -3.53
C LEU A 3 3.61 3.93 -4.03
N GLY A 4 3.65 5.21 -3.64
CA GLY A 4 4.78 6.09 -3.92
C GLY A 4 5.83 5.96 -2.83
N ILE A 5 7.06 5.61 -3.19
CA ILE A 5 8.18 5.64 -2.24
C ILE A 5 8.77 7.02 -2.24
N VAL A 6 8.71 7.70 -1.11
CA VAL A 6 9.24 9.05 -0.90
C VAL A 6 10.29 9.07 0.20
N GLY A 7 11.12 10.09 0.23
CA GLY A 7 12.13 10.32 1.26
C GLY A 7 13.13 11.37 0.79
N LEU A 8 13.82 11.98 1.73
CA LEU A 8 14.90 12.90 1.44
C LEU A 8 16.07 12.19 0.73
N PRO A 9 17.01 12.91 0.10
CA PRO A 9 18.23 12.30 -0.43
C PRO A 9 19.01 11.54 0.67
N ASN A 10 19.64 10.43 0.29
CA ASN A 10 20.53 9.64 1.15
C ASN A 10 19.87 9.00 2.41
N VAL A 11 18.57 8.74 2.37
CA VAL A 11 17.85 8.04 3.44
C VAL A 11 17.73 6.51 3.22
N GLY A 12 18.29 5.99 2.10
CA GLY A 12 18.17 4.58 1.72
C GLY A 12 17.00 4.27 0.77
N LYS A 13 16.32 5.30 0.24
CA LYS A 13 15.17 5.15 -0.66
C LYS A 13 15.49 4.29 -1.90
N SER A 14 16.58 4.60 -2.61
CA SER A 14 16.96 3.85 -3.82
C SER A 14 17.42 2.43 -3.50
N THR A 15 18.06 2.21 -2.35
CA THR A 15 18.44 0.88 -1.87
C THR A 15 17.19 0.02 -1.63
N LEU A 16 16.20 0.57 -0.92
CA LEU A 16 14.93 -0.11 -0.70
C LEU A 16 14.18 -0.39 -2.01
N PHE A 17 14.15 0.59 -2.92
CA PHE A 17 13.49 0.40 -4.22
C PHE A 17 14.19 -0.69 -5.06
N ASN A 18 15.52 -0.77 -5.02
CA ASN A 18 16.27 -1.83 -5.69
C ASN A 18 15.96 -3.20 -5.09
N ALA A 19 15.87 -3.32 -3.75
CA ALA A 19 15.44 -4.56 -3.09
C ALA A 19 14.03 -4.99 -3.57
N ILE A 20 13.09 -4.04 -3.65
CA ILE A 20 11.74 -4.26 -4.17
C ILE A 20 11.78 -4.76 -5.62
N THR A 21 12.58 -4.11 -6.50
CA THR A 21 12.65 -4.47 -7.92
C THR A 21 13.33 -5.82 -8.14
N ASN A 22 14.33 -6.16 -7.35
CA ASN A 22 14.99 -7.46 -7.39
C ASN A 22 14.01 -8.59 -6.99
N ALA A 23 13.27 -8.41 -5.90
CA ALA A 23 12.21 -9.33 -5.48
C ALA A 23 11.09 -9.46 -6.54
N GLY A 24 10.86 -8.42 -7.35
CA GLY A 24 9.87 -8.39 -8.43
C GLY A 24 10.34 -8.99 -9.75
N ALA A 25 11.61 -9.38 -9.90
CA ALA A 25 12.16 -9.88 -11.16
C ALA A 25 11.43 -11.14 -11.66
N GLU A 26 10.97 -12.00 -10.77
CA GLU A 26 10.14 -13.18 -11.11
C GLU A 26 8.77 -12.81 -11.66
N VAL A 27 8.22 -11.67 -11.25
CA VAL A 27 6.89 -11.18 -11.66
C VAL A 27 6.92 -10.53 -13.04
N ALA A 28 8.06 -10.02 -13.49
CA ALA A 28 8.22 -9.37 -14.81
C ALA A 28 7.89 -10.30 -15.99
N ASN A 29 7.86 -11.61 -15.79
CA ASN A 29 7.47 -12.61 -16.77
C ASN A 29 5.94 -12.77 -16.96
N TYR A 30 5.12 -12.08 -16.14
CA TYR A 30 3.67 -12.12 -16.32
C TYR A 30 3.22 -11.10 -17.38
N ALA A 31 2.40 -11.55 -18.32
CA ALA A 31 1.82 -10.71 -19.38
C ALA A 31 1.07 -9.53 -18.76
N PHE A 32 1.36 -8.30 -19.23
CA PHE A 32 0.82 -6.98 -18.82
C PHE A 32 1.68 -6.13 -17.88
N CYS A 33 2.88 -6.53 -17.46
CA CYS A 33 3.81 -5.62 -16.79
C CYS A 33 4.54 -4.74 -17.82
N THR A 34 4.20 -3.47 -17.88
CA THR A 34 4.99 -2.48 -18.64
C THR A 34 6.28 -2.22 -17.87
N ILE A 35 7.43 -2.47 -18.47
CA ILE A 35 8.73 -2.17 -17.86
C ILE A 35 8.91 -0.65 -17.85
N ASN A 36 8.56 -0.03 -16.73
CA ASN A 36 8.88 1.36 -16.45
C ASN A 36 10.03 1.37 -15.42
N PRO A 37 11.16 2.01 -15.67
CA PRO A 37 12.33 1.96 -14.78
C PRO A 37 12.08 2.49 -13.37
N ASN A 38 10.98 3.18 -13.14
CA ASN A 38 10.61 3.73 -11.84
C ASN A 38 9.42 2.99 -11.18
N VAL A 39 9.04 1.80 -11.69
CA VAL A 39 7.93 1.02 -11.12
C VAL A 39 8.42 -0.39 -10.83
N GLY A 40 8.40 -0.76 -9.55
CA GLY A 40 8.62 -2.13 -9.08
C GLY A 40 7.27 -2.83 -8.88
N VAL A 41 7.10 -4.00 -9.48
CA VAL A 41 5.92 -4.85 -9.28
C VAL A 41 6.35 -6.07 -8.49
N VAL A 42 5.74 -6.31 -7.34
CA VAL A 42 6.11 -7.41 -6.45
C VAL A 42 4.91 -8.29 -6.13
N SER A 43 5.19 -9.57 -5.90
CA SER A 43 4.20 -10.52 -5.41
C SER A 43 3.84 -10.22 -3.96
N VAL A 44 2.57 -10.35 -3.63
CA VAL A 44 2.10 -10.33 -2.23
C VAL A 44 2.28 -11.73 -1.66
N PRO A 45 3.10 -11.92 -0.63
CA PRO A 45 3.26 -13.21 0.03
C PRO A 45 1.91 -13.69 0.58
N ASP A 46 1.51 -14.93 0.24
CA ASP A 46 0.25 -15.51 0.71
C ASP A 46 0.39 -17.03 0.89
N ALA A 47 0.62 -17.46 2.14
CA ALA A 47 0.76 -18.85 2.50
C ALA A 47 -0.48 -19.71 2.16
N ARG A 48 -1.66 -19.07 1.99
CA ARG A 48 -2.89 -19.76 1.58
C ARG A 48 -2.79 -20.21 0.13
N LEU A 49 -2.23 -19.35 -0.74
CA LEU A 49 -2.00 -19.69 -2.15
C LEU A 49 -0.96 -20.81 -2.28
N ASP A 50 0.08 -20.78 -1.44
CA ASP A 50 1.12 -21.82 -1.43
C ASP A 50 0.52 -23.18 -1.05
N TYR A 51 -0.27 -23.23 0.02
CA TYR A 51 -1.00 -24.42 0.45
C TYR A 51 -1.93 -24.96 -0.64
N LEU A 52 -2.68 -24.08 -1.32
CA LEU A 52 -3.55 -24.49 -2.43
C LEU A 52 -2.75 -25.02 -3.62
N ALA A 53 -1.59 -24.44 -3.92
CA ALA A 53 -0.72 -24.94 -4.97
C ALA A 53 -0.15 -26.34 -4.62
N GLU A 54 0.18 -26.59 -3.37
CA GLU A 54 0.56 -27.94 -2.91
C GLU A 54 -0.59 -28.94 -3.02
N MET A 55 -1.80 -28.53 -2.65
CA MET A 55 -2.99 -29.39 -2.69
C MET A 55 -3.44 -29.74 -4.11
N TYR A 56 -3.43 -28.78 -5.03
CA TYR A 56 -3.97 -28.95 -6.38
C TYR A 56 -2.91 -29.27 -7.45
N GLN A 57 -1.61 -29.11 -7.15
CA GLN A 57 -0.49 -29.30 -8.08
C GLN A 57 -0.77 -28.62 -9.44
N PRO A 58 -1.04 -27.32 -9.48
CA PRO A 58 -1.42 -26.62 -10.70
C PRO A 58 -0.23 -26.49 -11.65
N LYS A 59 -0.51 -26.31 -12.94
CA LYS A 59 0.52 -25.95 -13.94
C LYS A 59 1.11 -24.57 -13.69
N LYS A 60 0.33 -23.69 -13.03
CA LYS A 60 0.71 -22.31 -12.75
C LYS A 60 0.21 -21.83 -11.39
N LYS A 61 1.09 -21.17 -10.63
CA LYS A 61 0.76 -20.42 -9.43
C LYS A 61 0.89 -18.92 -9.72
N THR A 62 -0.17 -18.13 -9.48
CA THR A 62 -0.18 -16.69 -9.77
C THR A 62 -0.54 -15.92 -8.50
N PRO A 63 0.42 -15.27 -7.84
CA PRO A 63 0.15 -14.45 -6.66
C PRO A 63 -0.58 -13.14 -7.01
N ALA A 64 -1.17 -12.50 -6.01
CA ALA A 64 -1.54 -11.10 -6.08
C ALA A 64 -0.29 -10.24 -6.22
N VAL A 65 -0.43 -9.05 -6.81
CA VAL A 65 0.70 -8.13 -7.00
C VAL A 65 0.35 -6.73 -6.54
N ILE A 66 1.39 -5.99 -6.12
CA ILE A 66 1.32 -4.57 -5.76
C ILE A 66 2.43 -3.81 -6.49
N GLU A 67 2.16 -2.55 -6.82
CA GLU A 67 3.10 -1.69 -7.54
C GLU A 67 3.70 -0.65 -6.60
N PHE A 68 5.03 -0.54 -6.60
CA PHE A 68 5.76 0.54 -5.95
C PHE A 68 6.36 1.47 -7.00
N VAL A 69 6.24 2.77 -6.79
CA VAL A 69 6.75 3.79 -7.70
C VAL A 69 7.86 4.55 -6.99
N ASP A 70 9.09 4.52 -7.55
CA ASP A 70 10.17 5.38 -7.05
C ASP A 70 9.88 6.83 -7.43
N ILE A 71 9.61 7.64 -6.43
CA ILE A 71 9.40 9.07 -6.60
C ILE A 71 10.72 9.77 -6.27
N ALA A 72 11.28 10.46 -7.27
CA ALA A 72 12.55 11.17 -7.12
C ALA A 72 12.52 12.06 -5.87
N GLY A 73 13.63 12.05 -5.11
CA GLY A 73 13.73 12.75 -3.83
C GLY A 73 13.32 14.20 -3.90
N LEU A 74 12.62 14.64 -2.87
CA LEU A 74 12.19 16.02 -2.71
C LEU A 74 13.39 16.93 -2.47
N VAL A 75 13.43 18.05 -3.18
CA VAL A 75 14.26 19.19 -2.82
C VAL A 75 13.35 20.24 -2.19
N LYS A 76 13.73 20.75 -1.04
CA LYS A 76 13.01 21.80 -0.28
C LYS A 76 12.58 22.94 -1.20
N GLY A 77 11.29 23.34 -1.15
CA GLY A 77 10.72 24.35 -2.03
C GLY A 77 10.10 23.81 -3.32
N ALA A 78 9.81 22.51 -3.38
CA ALA A 78 9.20 21.86 -4.53
C ALA A 78 7.82 22.42 -4.90
N SER A 79 7.04 22.86 -3.90
CA SER A 79 5.72 23.49 -4.10
C SER A 79 5.81 24.88 -4.74
N LYS A 80 6.94 25.58 -4.62
CA LYS A 80 7.15 26.95 -5.15
C LYS A 80 8.00 26.99 -6.42
N GLY A 81 8.56 25.84 -6.85
CA GLY A 81 9.53 25.76 -7.94
C GLY A 81 8.93 25.30 -9.26
N GLU A 82 9.43 25.83 -10.38
CA GLU A 82 9.19 25.29 -11.71
C GLU A 82 10.01 23.99 -11.90
N GLY A 83 9.41 22.96 -12.49
CA GLY A 83 10.12 21.76 -12.95
C GLY A 83 10.07 20.55 -12.03
N LEU A 84 11.15 20.23 -11.30
CA LEU A 84 11.29 18.96 -10.54
C LEU A 84 10.29 18.83 -9.39
N GLY A 85 9.94 19.92 -8.70
CA GLY A 85 8.97 19.91 -7.63
C GLY A 85 7.55 19.55 -8.10
N ASN A 86 7.11 20.16 -9.19
CA ASN A 86 5.80 19.83 -9.80
C ASN A 86 5.74 18.38 -10.26
N LYS A 87 6.85 17.82 -10.77
CA LYS A 87 6.94 16.41 -11.15
C LYS A 87 6.83 15.49 -9.93
N PHE A 88 7.48 15.84 -8.81
CA PHE A 88 7.35 15.11 -7.54
C PHE A 88 5.90 15.05 -7.08
N LEU A 89 5.22 16.20 -6.96
CA LEU A 89 3.82 16.27 -6.54
C LEU A 89 2.88 15.53 -7.51
N SER A 90 3.14 15.62 -8.82
CA SER A 90 2.36 14.89 -9.84
C SER A 90 2.53 13.37 -9.70
N ASN A 91 3.74 12.90 -9.40
CA ASN A 91 3.98 11.47 -9.18
C ASN A 91 3.26 10.97 -7.93
N ILE A 92 3.31 11.73 -6.80
CA ILE A 92 2.53 11.38 -5.60
C ILE A 92 1.03 11.36 -5.90
N ARG A 93 0.52 12.32 -6.68
CA ARG A 93 -0.90 12.35 -7.06
C ARG A 93 -1.35 11.08 -7.76
N ALA A 94 -0.48 10.47 -8.56
CA ALA A 94 -0.75 9.23 -9.30
C ALA A 94 -0.66 7.95 -8.45
N THR A 95 -0.38 8.05 -7.15
CA THR A 95 -0.31 6.91 -6.23
C THR A 95 -1.50 6.89 -5.27
N ASP A 96 -1.80 5.71 -4.72
CA ASP A 96 -2.93 5.50 -3.80
C ASP A 96 -2.51 5.69 -2.32
N ALA A 97 -1.24 5.43 -2.00
CA ALA A 97 -0.66 5.60 -0.67
C ALA A 97 0.84 5.93 -0.76
N ILE A 98 1.45 6.26 0.36
CA ILE A 98 2.85 6.70 0.48
C ILE A 98 3.62 5.73 1.38
N VAL A 99 4.79 5.29 0.93
CA VAL A 99 5.85 4.71 1.77
C VAL A 99 6.91 5.78 1.99
N HIS A 100 6.96 6.32 3.18
CA HIS A 100 7.92 7.36 3.54
C HIS A 100 9.16 6.73 4.18
N VAL A 101 10.25 6.66 3.43
CA VAL A 101 11.54 6.17 3.92
C VAL A 101 12.20 7.25 4.77
N VAL A 102 12.44 6.91 6.03
CA VAL A 102 12.98 7.84 7.04
C VAL A 102 14.30 7.29 7.55
N ARG A 103 15.36 8.08 7.50
CA ARG A 103 16.68 7.70 8.00
C ARG A 103 16.69 7.71 9.53
N CYS A 104 16.96 6.54 10.13
CA CYS A 104 17.03 6.33 11.57
C CYS A 104 18.41 5.81 12.02
N PHE A 105 19.47 6.21 11.35
CA PHE A 105 20.86 5.83 11.65
C PHE A 105 21.82 6.97 11.34
N ASP A 106 22.97 6.97 12.02
CA ASP A 106 24.09 7.84 11.72
C ASP A 106 25.16 7.06 10.95
N ASP A 107 25.70 7.67 9.88
CA ASP A 107 26.79 7.12 9.08
C ASP A 107 27.65 8.29 8.57
N GLU A 108 28.91 8.34 8.96
CA GLU A 108 29.86 9.40 8.57
C GLU A 108 30.18 9.37 7.07
N ASN A 109 30.03 8.22 6.41
CA ASN A 109 30.30 8.06 4.98
C ASN A 109 29.09 8.46 4.11
N VAL A 110 27.89 8.60 4.71
CA VAL A 110 26.64 8.96 4.02
C VAL A 110 26.18 10.32 4.52
N MET A 111 26.53 11.38 3.79
CA MET A 111 26.17 12.74 4.15
C MET A 111 24.64 12.92 4.17
N HIS A 112 24.12 13.48 5.27
CA HIS A 112 22.73 13.89 5.36
C HIS A 112 22.55 15.27 4.70
N VAL A 113 21.47 15.45 3.93
CA VAL A 113 21.22 16.71 3.18
C VAL A 113 21.03 17.91 4.11
N GLU A 114 20.49 17.72 5.30
CA GLU A 114 20.32 18.76 6.35
C GLU A 114 21.46 18.76 7.39
N GLY A 115 22.57 18.05 7.13
CA GLY A 115 23.78 18.05 7.96
C GLY A 115 23.74 17.17 9.21
N SER A 116 22.57 16.70 9.65
CA SER A 116 22.41 15.82 10.81
C SER A 116 21.19 14.91 10.64
N THR A 117 21.20 13.74 11.28
CA THR A 117 20.03 12.85 11.33
C THR A 117 19.00 13.40 12.30
N ASP A 118 17.80 13.66 11.80
CA ASP A 118 16.63 14.08 12.57
C ASP A 118 15.36 13.59 11.87
N PRO A 119 14.86 12.41 12.24
CA PRO A 119 13.71 11.79 11.58
C PRO A 119 12.45 12.63 11.58
N LEU A 120 12.17 13.37 12.65
CA LEU A 120 10.96 14.19 12.77
C LEU A 120 11.01 15.39 11.82
N ARG A 121 12.15 16.08 11.76
CA ARG A 121 12.38 17.18 10.81
C ARG A 121 12.24 16.67 9.37
N ASP A 122 12.82 15.51 9.07
CA ASP A 122 12.82 14.96 7.71
C ASP A 122 11.40 14.60 7.25
N ILE A 123 10.56 14.07 8.15
CA ILE A 123 9.14 13.83 7.91
C ILE A 123 8.41 15.15 7.70
N GLU A 124 8.63 16.14 8.57
CA GLU A 124 7.99 17.46 8.50
C GLU A 124 8.27 18.17 7.17
N ILE A 125 9.51 18.08 6.65
CA ILE A 125 9.88 18.69 5.37
C ILE A 125 9.00 18.15 4.23
N ILE A 126 8.77 16.84 4.17
CA ILE A 126 7.94 16.22 3.13
C ILE A 126 6.47 16.55 3.37
N ASP A 127 5.98 16.41 4.58
CA ASP A 127 4.58 16.70 4.92
C ASP A 127 4.23 18.16 4.59
N LEU A 128 5.09 19.14 4.90
CA LEU A 128 4.86 20.54 4.59
C LEU A 128 4.76 20.81 3.08
N GLU A 129 5.55 20.15 2.23
CA GLU A 129 5.42 20.31 0.78
C GLU A 129 4.08 19.78 0.25
N LEU A 130 3.60 18.66 0.79
CA LEU A 130 2.27 18.12 0.45
C LEU A 130 1.15 19.05 0.93
N ILE A 131 1.26 19.55 2.16
CA ILE A 131 0.31 20.49 2.76
C ILE A 131 0.23 21.79 1.95
N MET A 132 1.37 22.35 1.54
CA MET A 132 1.40 23.59 0.77
C MET A 132 0.72 23.42 -0.60
N ALA A 133 0.94 22.29 -1.26
CA ALA A 133 0.26 21.96 -2.52
C ALA A 133 -1.26 21.83 -2.33
N ASP A 134 -1.69 21.23 -1.23
CA ASP A 134 -3.10 21.09 -0.89
C ASP A 134 -3.75 22.44 -0.56
N ILE A 135 -3.08 23.32 0.19
CA ILE A 135 -3.56 24.68 0.50
C ILE A 135 -3.90 25.44 -0.79
N GLU A 136 -2.98 25.44 -1.77
CA GLU A 136 -3.22 26.11 -3.06
C GLU A 136 -4.43 25.55 -3.81
N MET A 137 -4.61 24.25 -3.78
CA MET A 137 -5.71 23.58 -4.45
C MET A 137 -7.03 23.86 -3.74
N ILE A 138 -7.07 23.75 -2.41
CA ILE A 138 -8.25 23.99 -1.58
C ILE A 138 -8.73 25.44 -1.70
N GLN A 139 -7.81 26.43 -1.69
CA GLN A 139 -8.18 27.83 -1.86
C GLN A 139 -8.98 28.06 -3.13
N ARG A 140 -8.52 27.50 -4.25
CA ARG A 140 -9.24 27.59 -5.54
C ARG A 140 -10.61 26.89 -5.49
N ARG A 141 -10.71 25.79 -4.76
CA ARG A 141 -11.95 25.01 -4.60
C ARG A 141 -12.97 25.75 -3.75
N ILE A 142 -12.55 26.37 -2.64
CA ILE A 142 -13.40 27.24 -1.79
C ILE A 142 -13.97 28.37 -2.64
N ASP A 143 -13.14 29.08 -3.41
CA ASP A 143 -13.59 30.20 -4.24
C ASP A 143 -14.63 29.77 -5.27
N LYS A 144 -14.46 28.59 -5.89
CA LYS A 144 -15.40 28.02 -6.84
C LYS A 144 -16.72 27.64 -6.16
N ALA A 145 -16.67 26.91 -5.05
CA ALA A 145 -17.85 26.47 -4.29
C ALA A 145 -18.63 27.67 -3.73
N ALA A 146 -17.93 28.68 -3.18
CA ALA A 146 -18.56 29.89 -2.67
C ALA A 146 -19.27 30.70 -3.79
N LYS A 147 -18.73 30.72 -5.02
CA LYS A 147 -19.41 31.35 -6.17
C LYS A 147 -20.67 30.59 -6.57
N ALA A 148 -20.63 29.27 -6.61
CA ALA A 148 -21.79 28.42 -6.90
C ALA A 148 -22.87 28.57 -5.81
N GLY A 149 -22.47 28.62 -4.54
CA GLY A 149 -23.36 28.80 -3.39
C GLY A 149 -24.14 30.11 -3.39
N LYS A 150 -23.67 31.16 -4.10
CA LYS A 150 -24.41 32.42 -4.27
C LYS A 150 -25.75 32.25 -4.97
N SER A 151 -25.92 31.22 -5.76
CA SER A 151 -27.19 30.85 -6.41
C SER A 151 -28.17 30.09 -5.52
N GLY A 152 -27.81 29.85 -4.24
CA GLY A 152 -28.63 29.13 -3.26
C GLY A 152 -28.39 27.62 -3.23
N ASP A 153 -27.32 27.12 -3.88
CA ASP A 153 -26.94 25.72 -3.84
C ASP A 153 -26.33 25.36 -2.46
N LYS A 154 -27.12 24.65 -1.64
CA LYS A 154 -26.73 24.25 -0.29
C LYS A 154 -25.56 23.27 -0.28
N SER A 155 -25.44 22.39 -1.30
CA SER A 155 -24.35 21.45 -1.39
C SER A 155 -23.00 22.17 -1.58
N SER A 156 -22.96 23.17 -2.48
CA SER A 156 -21.77 24.00 -2.68
C SER A 156 -21.40 24.84 -1.47
N LEU A 157 -22.39 25.30 -0.67
CA LEU A 157 -22.11 26.00 0.57
C LEU A 157 -21.49 25.06 1.61
N HIS A 158 -22.03 23.85 1.79
CA HIS A 158 -21.48 22.85 2.67
C HIS A 158 -20.05 22.46 2.26
N GLU A 159 -19.83 22.21 0.97
CA GLU A 159 -18.48 21.95 0.43
C GLU A 159 -17.49 23.08 0.80
N ALA A 160 -17.90 24.35 0.63
CA ALA A 160 -17.04 25.48 0.97
C ALA A 160 -16.72 25.53 2.48
N ASP A 161 -17.65 25.16 3.34
CA ASP A 161 -17.46 25.18 4.80
C ASP A 161 -16.51 24.05 5.24
N VAL A 162 -16.68 22.83 4.70
CA VAL A 162 -15.77 21.70 4.95
C VAL A 162 -14.34 22.04 4.55
N PHE A 163 -14.14 22.61 3.35
CA PHE A 163 -12.81 22.99 2.89
C PHE A 163 -12.20 24.17 3.67
N ARG A 164 -13.00 25.10 4.21
CA ARG A 164 -12.49 26.14 5.11
C ARG A 164 -11.95 25.55 6.41
N GLY A 165 -12.69 24.61 7.04
CA GLY A 165 -12.21 23.93 8.22
C GLY A 165 -10.92 23.14 7.97
N LEU A 166 -10.83 22.43 6.83
CA LEU A 166 -9.60 21.75 6.43
C LEU A 166 -8.47 22.76 6.18
N LEU A 167 -8.73 23.91 5.55
CA LEU A 167 -7.71 24.94 5.30
C LEU A 167 -7.10 25.48 6.60
N GLU A 168 -7.89 25.68 7.63
CA GLU A 168 -7.40 26.06 8.96
C GLU A 168 -6.48 24.99 9.54
N HIS A 169 -6.88 23.71 9.46
CA HIS A 169 -6.08 22.58 9.93
C HIS A 169 -4.73 22.47 9.19
N LEU A 170 -4.72 22.65 7.87
CA LEU A 170 -3.50 22.64 7.06
C LEU A 170 -2.59 23.84 7.36
N ASN A 171 -3.16 25.03 7.63
CA ASN A 171 -2.39 26.22 8.02
C ASN A 171 -1.71 26.06 9.39
N ASP A 172 -2.23 25.19 10.25
CA ASP A 172 -1.56 24.75 11.48
C ASP A 172 -0.41 23.76 11.24
N GLY A 173 -0.08 23.44 9.99
CA GLY A 173 0.97 22.46 9.62
C GLY A 173 0.55 21.00 9.80
N LYS A 174 -0.74 20.72 9.93
CA LYS A 174 -1.26 19.35 10.10
C LYS A 174 -1.74 18.78 8.77
N SER A 175 -1.37 17.54 8.47
CA SER A 175 -1.77 16.85 7.23
C SER A 175 -3.29 16.60 7.19
N ALA A 176 -3.89 16.62 6.01
CA ALA A 176 -5.32 16.36 5.82
C ALA A 176 -5.77 14.97 6.32
N ARG A 177 -4.84 13.99 6.39
CA ARG A 177 -5.13 12.65 6.96
C ARG A 177 -5.53 12.68 8.43
N THR A 178 -5.10 13.71 9.18
CA THR A 178 -5.38 13.88 10.60
C THR A 178 -6.55 14.82 10.88
N TYR A 179 -7.23 15.31 9.84
CA TYR A 179 -8.39 16.19 10.00
C TYR A 179 -9.59 15.37 10.47
N ASP A 180 -10.15 15.77 11.61
CA ASP A 180 -11.35 15.15 12.20
C ASP A 180 -12.61 15.71 11.56
N CYS A 181 -13.42 14.85 10.95
CA CYS A 181 -14.65 15.21 10.26
C CYS A 181 -15.60 14.01 10.17
N SER A 182 -16.86 14.27 9.77
CA SER A 182 -17.85 13.21 9.54
C SER A 182 -17.44 12.27 8.38
N ASP A 183 -18.02 11.06 8.35
CA ASP A 183 -17.78 10.11 7.24
C ASP A 183 -18.21 10.71 5.88
N GLU A 184 -19.29 11.50 5.86
CA GLU A 184 -19.78 12.18 4.65
C GLU A 184 -18.76 13.20 4.15
N ASP A 185 -18.22 14.02 5.06
CA ASP A 185 -17.19 15.00 4.74
C ASP A 185 -15.87 14.32 4.35
N ARG A 186 -15.52 13.22 5.01
CA ARG A 186 -14.35 12.40 4.65
C ARG A 186 -14.44 11.91 3.21
N ALA A 187 -15.60 11.37 2.82
CA ALA A 187 -15.83 10.92 1.44
C ALA A 187 -15.69 12.08 0.43
N LEU A 188 -16.16 13.31 0.78
CA LEU A 188 -15.96 14.49 -0.03
C LEU A 188 -14.48 14.86 -0.18
N LEU A 189 -13.71 14.81 0.91
CA LEU A 189 -12.28 15.11 0.90
C LEU A 189 -11.47 14.08 0.08
N GLU A 190 -11.79 12.80 0.19
CA GLU A 190 -11.13 11.72 -0.56
C GLU A 190 -11.30 11.84 -2.08
N THR A 191 -12.42 12.43 -2.54
CA THR A 191 -12.63 12.71 -3.97
C THR A 191 -11.89 13.95 -4.48
N SER A 192 -11.07 14.59 -3.65
CA SER A 192 -10.54 15.93 -3.91
C SER A 192 -9.08 15.97 -4.37
N ASP A 193 -8.48 14.82 -4.69
CA ASP A 193 -7.07 14.69 -5.12
C ASP A 193 -6.04 15.33 -4.16
N LEU A 194 -6.37 15.39 -2.85
CA LEU A 194 -5.47 15.87 -1.81
C LEU A 194 -4.25 14.95 -1.68
N LEU A 195 -3.08 15.54 -1.51
CA LEU A 195 -1.83 14.80 -1.36
C LEU A 195 -1.59 14.38 0.09
N SER A 196 -1.81 15.30 1.04
CA SER A 196 -1.59 15.05 2.46
C SER A 196 -2.69 14.21 3.13
N ILE A 197 -3.79 13.88 2.41
CA ILE A 197 -4.82 12.94 2.87
C ILE A 197 -4.42 11.48 2.67
N LYS A 198 -3.47 11.22 1.75
CA LYS A 198 -3.06 9.85 1.40
C LYS A 198 -2.56 9.10 2.63
N PRO A 199 -2.95 7.81 2.76
CA PRO A 199 -2.41 6.95 3.81
C PRO A 199 -0.89 6.83 3.71
N VAL A 200 -0.20 6.73 4.85
CA VAL A 200 1.26 6.66 4.92
C VAL A 200 1.73 5.48 5.77
N ILE A 201 2.80 4.82 5.31
CA ILE A 201 3.64 3.93 6.11
C ILE A 201 5.00 4.59 6.26
N TYR A 202 5.47 4.74 7.47
CA TYR A 202 6.84 5.18 7.75
C TYR A 202 7.76 3.96 7.73
N ALA A 203 8.64 3.86 6.73
CA ALA A 203 9.71 2.88 6.68
C ALA A 203 10.94 3.45 7.40
N ALA A 204 11.08 3.13 8.69
CA ALA A 204 12.18 3.56 9.53
C ALA A 204 13.44 2.77 9.14
N ASN A 205 14.31 3.37 8.32
CA ASN A 205 15.51 2.73 7.82
C ASN A 205 16.63 2.81 8.85
N LEU A 206 17.05 1.66 9.35
CA LEU A 206 18.05 1.43 10.39
C LEU A 206 19.36 0.94 9.79
N ASP A 207 20.45 1.09 10.52
CA ASP A 207 21.70 0.38 10.22
C ASP A 207 21.63 -1.09 10.63
N GLU A 208 22.53 -1.90 10.08
CA GLU A 208 22.60 -3.35 10.29
C GLU A 208 22.76 -3.73 11.78
N ASN A 209 23.61 -3.00 12.50
CA ASN A 209 23.90 -3.29 13.90
C ASN A 209 22.68 -3.03 14.78
N THR A 210 22.03 -1.88 14.60
CA THR A 210 20.80 -1.51 15.33
C THR A 210 19.68 -2.47 14.99
N PHE A 211 19.54 -2.86 13.70
CA PHE A 211 18.50 -3.79 13.27
C PHE A 211 18.70 -5.19 13.89
N ALA A 212 19.92 -5.73 13.86
CA ALA A 212 20.25 -7.05 14.42
C ALA A 212 20.21 -7.09 15.96
N ALA A 213 20.57 -6.00 16.63
CA ALA A 213 20.54 -5.93 18.11
C ALA A 213 19.14 -5.75 18.71
N GLY A 214 18.12 -5.47 17.87
CA GLY A 214 16.79 -5.07 18.30
C GLY A 214 16.67 -3.54 18.36
N TYR A 215 15.75 -3.01 17.59
CA TYR A 215 15.58 -1.57 17.30
C TYR A 215 14.70 -0.83 18.31
N GLU A 216 14.10 -1.51 19.26
CA GLU A 216 13.13 -0.92 20.21
C GLU A 216 13.73 0.19 21.06
N ASP A 217 15.02 0.10 21.40
CA ASP A 217 15.75 1.09 22.17
C ASP A 217 16.38 2.20 21.29
N CYS A 218 16.25 2.11 19.96
CA CYS A 218 16.77 3.14 19.06
C CYS A 218 15.94 4.42 19.19
N LYS A 219 16.59 5.51 19.64
CA LYS A 219 15.94 6.81 19.84
C LYS A 219 15.23 7.31 18.58
N TYR A 220 15.86 7.17 17.42
CA TYR A 220 15.30 7.61 16.15
C TYR A 220 14.05 6.82 15.77
N TYR A 221 14.09 5.50 15.96
CA TYR A 221 12.92 4.64 15.74
C TYR A 221 11.76 5.01 16.68
N GLN A 222 12.04 5.19 17.96
CA GLN A 222 11.02 5.59 18.95
C GLN A 222 10.35 6.91 18.57
N GLN A 223 11.10 7.90 18.11
CA GLN A 223 10.54 9.18 17.63
C GLN A 223 9.56 8.99 16.47
N VAL A 224 9.94 8.18 15.47
CA VAL A 224 9.06 7.89 14.31
C VAL A 224 7.83 7.10 14.74
N ARG A 225 7.99 6.11 15.62
CA ARG A 225 6.91 5.30 16.17
C ARG A 225 5.87 6.17 16.89
N ASP A 226 6.34 7.05 17.76
CA ASP A 226 5.46 7.91 18.56
C ASP A 226 4.70 8.92 17.68
N LEU A 227 5.36 9.47 16.66
CA LEU A 227 4.72 10.30 15.64
C LEU A 227 3.68 9.50 14.86
N ALA A 228 4.03 8.32 14.34
CA ALA A 228 3.11 7.46 13.59
C ALA A 228 1.87 7.12 14.41
N ALA A 229 2.04 6.77 15.68
CA ALA A 229 0.93 6.49 16.60
C ALA A 229 0.01 7.70 16.77
N SER A 230 0.56 8.92 16.88
CA SER A 230 -0.23 10.16 16.98
C SER A 230 -1.05 10.48 15.75
N GLN A 231 -0.64 9.98 14.59
CA GLN A 231 -1.31 10.18 13.30
C GLN A 231 -2.19 8.99 12.87
N GLY A 232 -2.25 7.90 13.66
CA GLY A 232 -2.90 6.66 13.28
C GLY A 232 -2.22 5.97 12.08
N ALA A 233 -0.94 6.28 11.83
CA ALA A 233 -0.14 5.70 10.76
C ALA A 233 0.65 4.48 11.25
N GLN A 234 1.13 3.67 10.31
CA GLN A 234 1.99 2.52 10.61
C GLN A 234 3.47 2.91 10.48
N VAL A 235 4.30 2.28 11.32
CA VAL A 235 5.76 2.34 11.22
C VAL A 235 6.33 0.93 11.09
N LEU A 236 7.28 0.77 10.18
CA LEU A 236 8.00 -0.48 9.98
C LEU A 236 9.50 -0.24 10.13
N PRO A 237 10.17 -0.96 11.04
CA PRO A 237 11.62 -0.99 11.07
C PRO A 237 12.13 -1.80 9.88
N ILE A 238 13.03 -1.22 9.09
CA ILE A 238 13.64 -1.85 7.91
C ILE A 238 15.14 -1.54 7.93
N CYS A 239 15.95 -2.49 7.49
CA CYS A 239 17.33 -2.22 7.09
C CYS A 239 17.42 -2.41 5.57
N ALA A 240 17.37 -1.32 4.80
CA ALA A 240 17.34 -1.38 3.35
C ALA A 240 18.54 -2.12 2.74
N LYS A 241 19.68 -2.11 3.43
CA LYS A 241 20.90 -2.83 3.01
C LYS A 241 20.73 -4.34 3.20
N VAL A 242 20.22 -4.79 4.35
CA VAL A 242 19.90 -6.21 4.62
C VAL A 242 18.85 -6.70 3.62
N GLU A 243 17.81 -5.90 3.32
CA GLU A 243 16.79 -6.27 2.34
C GLU A 243 17.37 -6.45 0.94
N GLN A 244 18.35 -5.61 0.56
CA GLN A 244 19.04 -5.77 -0.72
C GLN A 244 19.87 -7.06 -0.75
N GLU A 245 20.59 -7.38 0.31
CA GLU A 245 21.35 -8.62 0.45
C GLU A 245 20.45 -9.86 0.39
N ILE A 246 19.32 -9.86 1.12
CA ILE A 246 18.31 -10.93 1.06
C ILE A 246 17.78 -11.13 -0.36
N GLY A 247 17.56 -10.03 -1.10
CA GLY A 247 17.06 -10.07 -2.48
C GLY A 247 18.03 -10.66 -3.50
N GLU A 248 19.32 -10.79 -3.17
CA GLU A 248 20.36 -11.36 -4.01
C GLU A 248 20.59 -12.88 -3.74
N LEU A 249 19.99 -13.42 -2.65
CA LEU A 249 20.14 -14.80 -2.24
C LEU A 249 19.14 -15.73 -2.95
N GLU A 250 19.57 -16.96 -3.22
CA GLU A 250 18.68 -18.04 -3.65
C GLU A 250 17.69 -18.41 -2.51
N PRO A 251 16.50 -18.97 -2.82
CA PRO A 251 15.46 -19.22 -1.83
C PRO A 251 15.90 -20.00 -0.58
N ASP A 252 16.75 -21.03 -0.76
CA ASP A 252 17.26 -21.86 0.34
C ASP A 252 18.26 -21.08 1.22
N GLU A 253 19.11 -20.27 0.61
CA GLU A 253 20.06 -19.39 1.30
C GLU A 253 19.34 -18.27 2.05
N ARG A 254 18.26 -17.73 1.47
CA ARG A 254 17.41 -16.72 2.08
C ARG A 254 16.80 -17.20 3.39
N ALA A 255 16.27 -18.43 3.42
CA ALA A 255 15.70 -19.01 4.65
C ALA A 255 16.74 -19.14 5.76
N MET A 256 17.94 -19.62 5.44
CA MET A 256 19.05 -19.74 6.39
C MET A 256 19.50 -18.36 6.92
N PHE A 257 19.58 -17.37 6.05
CA PHE A 257 19.98 -16.00 6.43
C PHE A 257 18.98 -15.34 7.37
N LEU A 258 17.67 -15.50 7.11
CA LEU A 258 16.61 -15.03 8.02
C LEU A 258 16.67 -15.70 9.38
N GLU A 259 16.93 -17.02 9.43
CA GLU A 259 17.10 -17.76 10.67
C GLU A 259 18.34 -17.27 11.47
N GLU A 260 19.47 -17.00 10.80
CA GLU A 260 20.68 -16.46 11.41
C GLU A 260 20.44 -15.06 12.01
N LEU A 261 19.63 -14.24 11.35
CA LEU A 261 19.21 -12.92 11.86
C LEU A 261 18.14 -13.03 12.97
N GLY A 262 17.57 -14.21 13.21
CA GLY A 262 16.51 -14.42 14.19
C GLY A 262 15.17 -13.77 13.81
N ILE A 263 14.91 -13.57 12.52
CA ILE A 263 13.67 -12.99 11.98
C ILE A 263 12.90 -14.03 11.17
N GLU A 264 11.58 -14.07 11.36
CA GLU A 264 10.70 -15.03 10.67
C GLU A 264 10.40 -14.60 9.23
N GLU A 265 10.41 -13.29 8.97
CA GLU A 265 9.99 -12.69 7.70
C GLU A 265 10.83 -11.43 7.42
N SER A 266 11.14 -11.17 6.14
CA SER A 266 11.88 -9.99 5.74
C SER A 266 11.09 -8.70 6.00
N GLY A 267 11.78 -7.59 6.21
CA GLY A 267 11.14 -6.27 6.33
C GLY A 267 10.40 -5.89 5.04
N LEU A 268 10.90 -6.34 3.89
CA LEU A 268 10.24 -6.14 2.59
C LEU A 268 8.91 -6.89 2.51
N ASP A 269 8.85 -8.16 2.92
CA ASP A 269 7.60 -8.93 2.93
C ASP A 269 6.57 -8.28 3.86
N ARG A 270 7.01 -7.84 5.04
CA ARG A 270 6.17 -7.06 5.98
C ARG A 270 5.68 -5.75 5.36
N LEU A 271 6.55 -5.02 4.64
CA LEU A 271 6.16 -3.78 3.95
C LEU A 271 5.10 -4.05 2.89
N ILE A 272 5.23 -5.11 2.11
CA ILE A 272 4.27 -5.51 1.08
C ILE A 272 2.91 -5.83 1.72
N GLN A 273 2.88 -6.64 2.78
CA GLN A 273 1.65 -7.01 3.49
C GLN A 273 0.98 -5.80 4.15
N CYS A 274 1.76 -4.95 4.85
CA CYS A 274 1.25 -3.71 5.44
C CYS A 274 0.69 -2.76 4.38
N SER A 275 1.37 -2.64 3.25
CA SER A 275 0.92 -1.82 2.12
C SER A 275 -0.39 -2.33 1.54
N TYR A 276 -0.53 -3.64 1.41
CA TYR A 276 -1.75 -4.29 0.94
C TYR A 276 -2.92 -4.03 1.89
N SER A 277 -2.69 -4.20 3.20
CA SER A 277 -3.68 -3.92 4.24
C SER A 277 -4.06 -2.43 4.31
N LEU A 278 -3.07 -1.51 4.23
CA LEU A 278 -3.29 -0.06 4.27
C LEU A 278 -4.23 0.41 3.15
N LEU A 279 -4.11 -0.19 1.98
CA LEU A 279 -4.98 0.09 0.82
C LEU A 279 -6.36 -0.58 0.93
N GLY A 280 -6.67 -1.26 2.04
CA GLY A 280 -7.92 -1.98 2.23
C GLY A 280 -8.10 -3.13 1.25
N LEU A 281 -6.99 -3.71 0.76
CA LEU A 281 -7.02 -4.81 -0.19
C LEU A 281 -7.21 -6.14 0.54
N ILE A 282 -7.89 -7.05 -0.14
CA ILE A 282 -8.05 -8.45 0.25
C ILE A 282 -7.87 -9.34 -0.98
N SER A 283 -7.59 -10.61 -0.75
CA SER A 283 -7.47 -11.61 -1.81
C SER A 283 -8.55 -12.66 -1.70
N PHE A 284 -9.28 -12.91 -2.80
CA PHE A 284 -9.99 -14.18 -2.96
C PHE A 284 -9.13 -15.12 -3.84
N LEU A 285 -9.35 -16.41 -3.68
CA LEU A 285 -8.54 -17.44 -4.29
C LEU A 285 -9.37 -18.28 -5.28
N THR A 286 -8.77 -18.62 -6.40
CA THR A 286 -9.30 -19.65 -7.31
C THR A 286 -8.28 -20.75 -7.43
N CYS A 287 -8.74 -22.01 -7.45
CA CYS A 287 -7.86 -23.18 -7.50
C CYS A 287 -8.37 -24.23 -8.47
N GLY A 288 -7.44 -24.81 -9.20
CA GLY A 288 -7.69 -25.87 -10.16
C GLY A 288 -6.38 -26.46 -10.68
N SER A 289 -6.47 -27.50 -11.54
CA SER A 289 -5.31 -28.17 -12.13
C SER A 289 -4.51 -27.29 -13.10
N ASP A 290 -5.12 -26.27 -13.68
CA ASP A 290 -4.42 -25.38 -14.61
C ASP A 290 -3.78 -24.20 -13.88
N GLU A 291 -4.49 -23.57 -12.94
CA GLU A 291 -3.98 -22.42 -12.20
C GLU A 291 -4.54 -22.37 -10.78
N CYS A 292 -3.67 -22.06 -9.80
CA CYS A 292 -4.04 -21.50 -8.52
C CYS A 292 -3.68 -20.02 -8.51
N ARG A 293 -4.65 -19.15 -8.17
CA ARG A 293 -4.43 -17.71 -8.29
C ARG A 293 -5.09 -16.93 -7.15
N ALA A 294 -4.35 -15.93 -6.64
CA ALA A 294 -4.88 -14.90 -5.74
C ALA A 294 -5.32 -13.67 -6.55
N TRP A 295 -6.54 -13.20 -6.29
CA TRP A 295 -7.16 -12.08 -6.98
C TRP A 295 -7.36 -10.92 -6.03
N THR A 296 -6.79 -9.78 -6.36
CA THR A 296 -6.89 -8.56 -5.55
C THR A 296 -8.23 -7.87 -5.75
N ILE A 297 -8.92 -7.61 -4.65
CA ILE A 297 -10.11 -6.77 -4.57
C ILE A 297 -10.02 -5.82 -3.37
N THR A 298 -10.86 -4.79 -3.34
CA THR A 298 -11.01 -3.94 -2.15
C THR A 298 -11.98 -4.58 -1.17
N ARG A 299 -11.76 -4.40 0.11
CA ARG A 299 -12.70 -4.80 1.17
C ARG A 299 -14.08 -4.19 0.90
N GLY A 300 -15.13 -4.97 1.07
CA GLY A 300 -16.49 -4.57 0.74
C GLY A 300 -16.94 -4.87 -0.69
N THR A 301 -16.05 -5.38 -1.56
CA THR A 301 -16.41 -5.81 -2.92
C THR A 301 -17.41 -6.95 -2.90
N LYS A 302 -18.48 -6.84 -3.68
CA LYS A 302 -19.49 -7.91 -3.83
C LYS A 302 -19.05 -8.96 -4.87
N ALA A 303 -19.63 -10.17 -4.77
CA ALA A 303 -19.29 -11.32 -5.61
C ALA A 303 -19.33 -11.04 -7.13
N PRO A 304 -20.30 -10.31 -7.72
CA PRO A 304 -20.28 -10.01 -9.15
C PRO A 304 -19.08 -9.18 -9.57
N GLN A 305 -18.72 -8.12 -8.80
CA GLN A 305 -17.57 -7.28 -9.08
C GLN A 305 -16.25 -8.06 -8.89
N ALA A 306 -16.18 -8.96 -7.92
CA ALA A 306 -15.05 -9.87 -7.75
C ALA A 306 -14.91 -10.80 -8.97
N ALA A 307 -16.00 -11.37 -9.47
CA ALA A 307 -16.01 -12.16 -10.71
C ALA A 307 -15.52 -11.35 -11.91
N GLY A 308 -15.85 -10.06 -11.96
CA GLY A 308 -15.40 -9.11 -12.97
C GLY A 308 -13.88 -8.91 -13.00
N LYS A 309 -13.18 -9.16 -11.89
CA LYS A 309 -11.70 -9.14 -11.86
C LYS A 309 -11.08 -10.29 -12.67
N ILE A 310 -11.80 -11.39 -12.82
CA ILE A 310 -11.39 -12.52 -13.67
C ILE A 310 -11.65 -12.17 -15.13
N HIS A 311 -12.88 -11.80 -15.45
CA HIS A 311 -13.30 -11.37 -16.79
C HIS A 311 -14.63 -10.62 -16.73
N SER A 312 -14.80 -9.61 -17.59
CA SER A 312 -16.05 -8.80 -17.66
C SER A 312 -17.31 -9.64 -17.91
N ASP A 313 -17.18 -10.75 -18.64
CA ASP A 313 -18.29 -11.66 -18.89
C ASP A 313 -18.77 -12.37 -17.62
N PHE A 314 -17.86 -12.65 -16.68
CA PHE A 314 -18.22 -13.25 -15.40
C PHE A 314 -19.08 -12.31 -14.55
N GLU A 315 -18.80 -11.00 -14.62
CA GLU A 315 -19.63 -9.99 -13.94
C GLU A 315 -21.02 -9.88 -14.60
N ARG A 316 -21.05 -9.73 -15.93
CA ARG A 316 -22.32 -9.59 -16.68
C ARG A 316 -23.22 -10.79 -16.56
N GLY A 317 -22.65 -11.98 -16.71
CA GLY A 317 -23.35 -13.24 -16.67
C GLY A 317 -23.44 -13.88 -15.29
N PHE A 318 -23.10 -13.17 -14.20
CA PHE A 318 -23.03 -13.73 -12.85
C PHE A 318 -24.35 -14.39 -12.43
N ILE A 319 -24.27 -15.66 -12.02
CA ILE A 319 -25.38 -16.43 -11.49
C ILE A 319 -25.24 -16.58 -9.98
N ARG A 320 -24.12 -17.16 -9.52
CA ARG A 320 -23.78 -17.40 -8.12
C ARG A 320 -22.28 -17.66 -7.95
N ALA A 321 -21.80 -17.57 -6.73
CA ALA A 321 -20.48 -18.01 -6.33
C ALA A 321 -20.56 -19.24 -5.40
N GLU A 322 -19.80 -20.29 -5.69
CA GLU A 322 -19.58 -21.41 -4.77
C GLU A 322 -18.34 -21.06 -3.96
N ILE A 323 -18.49 -20.85 -2.64
CA ILE A 323 -17.44 -20.30 -1.78
C ILE A 323 -17.22 -21.21 -0.59
N VAL A 324 -15.95 -21.45 -0.26
CA VAL A 324 -15.51 -22.05 0.99
C VAL A 324 -14.42 -21.17 1.61
N ALA A 325 -14.46 -20.96 2.93
CA ALA A 325 -13.36 -20.28 3.61
C ALA A 325 -12.09 -21.13 3.52
N PHE A 326 -10.92 -20.47 3.35
CA PHE A 326 -9.65 -21.18 3.24
C PHE A 326 -9.40 -22.13 4.42
N ASP A 327 -9.64 -21.67 5.64
CA ASP A 327 -9.40 -22.47 6.85
C ASP A 327 -10.29 -23.73 6.90
N ASP A 328 -11.55 -23.61 6.47
CA ASP A 328 -12.47 -24.75 6.36
C ASP A 328 -11.99 -25.76 5.30
N LEU A 329 -11.51 -25.26 4.15
CA LEU A 329 -10.97 -26.12 3.10
C LEU A 329 -9.70 -26.82 3.57
N LYS A 330 -8.80 -26.09 4.25
CA LYS A 330 -7.57 -26.62 4.84
C LYS A 330 -7.88 -27.72 5.86
N ALA A 331 -8.83 -27.49 6.77
CA ALA A 331 -9.26 -28.48 7.76
C ALA A 331 -9.92 -29.72 7.14
N CYS A 332 -10.54 -29.60 5.97
CA CYS A 332 -11.14 -30.71 5.24
C CYS A 332 -10.13 -31.50 4.38
N GLY A 333 -9.01 -30.90 4.01
CA GLY A 333 -8.00 -31.51 3.15
C GLY A 333 -8.40 -31.71 1.69
N SER A 334 -9.68 -31.46 1.32
CA SER A 334 -10.14 -31.48 -0.07
C SER A 334 -11.49 -30.77 -0.24
N MET A 335 -11.73 -30.28 -1.46
CA MET A 335 -13.02 -29.67 -1.84
C MET A 335 -14.17 -30.67 -1.77
N ALA A 336 -13.95 -31.95 -2.02
CA ALA A 336 -14.96 -32.98 -1.93
C ALA A 336 -15.48 -33.14 -0.50
N VAL A 337 -14.57 -33.27 0.46
CA VAL A 337 -14.94 -33.38 1.89
C VAL A 337 -15.58 -32.08 2.39
N ALA A 338 -15.12 -30.90 1.94
CA ALA A 338 -15.78 -29.64 2.30
C ALA A 338 -17.23 -29.57 1.79
N LYS A 339 -17.51 -30.09 0.59
CA LYS A 339 -18.86 -30.20 0.04
C LYS A 339 -19.73 -31.18 0.83
N GLU A 340 -19.21 -32.36 1.15
CA GLU A 340 -19.92 -33.36 1.96
C GLU A 340 -20.31 -32.82 3.35
N LYS A 341 -19.43 -31.99 3.95
CA LYS A 341 -19.68 -31.33 5.23
C LYS A 341 -20.59 -30.10 5.13
N GLY A 342 -21.02 -29.72 3.91
CA GLY A 342 -21.85 -28.53 3.69
C GLY A 342 -21.17 -27.19 3.91
N LEU A 343 -19.84 -27.16 3.90
CA LEU A 343 -19.04 -25.95 4.12
C LEU A 343 -18.88 -25.10 2.84
N VAL A 344 -19.16 -25.67 1.67
CA VAL A 344 -19.21 -24.95 0.40
C VAL A 344 -20.56 -24.28 0.26
N ARG A 345 -20.60 -22.98 0.42
CA ARG A 345 -21.79 -22.14 0.37
C ARG A 345 -22.09 -21.71 -1.07
N SER A 346 -23.38 -21.55 -1.38
CA SER A 346 -23.84 -20.96 -2.64
C SER A 346 -24.31 -19.54 -2.39
N GLU A 347 -23.54 -18.56 -2.83
CA GLU A 347 -23.76 -17.15 -2.52
C GLU A 347 -24.25 -16.36 -3.74
N GLY A 348 -25.16 -15.43 -3.50
CA GLY A 348 -25.78 -14.58 -4.52
C GLY A 348 -25.04 -13.27 -4.77
N LYS A 349 -25.73 -12.37 -5.51
CA LYS A 349 -25.15 -11.07 -5.95
C LYS A 349 -24.80 -10.12 -4.81
N ASP A 350 -25.44 -10.24 -3.66
CA ASP A 350 -25.24 -9.33 -2.52
C ASP A 350 -24.17 -9.80 -1.55
N TYR A 351 -23.57 -10.97 -1.80
CA TYR A 351 -22.51 -11.47 -0.96
C TYR A 351 -21.29 -10.56 -1.05
N VAL A 352 -20.81 -10.12 0.10
CA VAL A 352 -19.58 -9.35 0.25
C VAL A 352 -18.43 -10.34 0.43
N MET A 353 -17.44 -10.28 -0.45
CA MET A 353 -16.28 -11.15 -0.43
C MET A 353 -15.43 -10.95 0.83
N HIS A 354 -14.93 -12.04 1.39
CA HIS A 354 -14.01 -12.05 2.51
C HIS A 354 -12.61 -12.43 2.05
N ASP A 355 -11.62 -11.96 2.82
CA ASP A 355 -10.24 -12.32 2.57
C ASP A 355 -10.02 -13.82 2.79
N GLY A 356 -9.42 -14.49 1.79
CA GLY A 356 -9.20 -15.93 1.81
C GLY A 356 -10.40 -16.78 1.33
N ASP A 357 -11.47 -16.18 0.81
CA ASP A 357 -12.55 -16.94 0.16
C ASP A 357 -11.99 -17.73 -1.05
N VAL A 358 -12.08 -19.05 -1.00
CA VAL A 358 -11.78 -19.93 -2.13
C VAL A 358 -13.06 -20.09 -2.96
N THR A 359 -13.02 -19.60 -4.22
CA THR A 359 -14.24 -19.28 -4.96
C THR A 359 -14.27 -19.93 -6.34
N LEU A 360 -15.46 -20.43 -6.72
CA LEU A 360 -15.80 -20.81 -8.09
C LEU A 360 -17.04 -20.05 -8.53
N PHE A 361 -16.91 -19.13 -9.47
CA PHE A 361 -18.02 -18.38 -10.04
C PHE A 361 -18.76 -19.18 -11.10
N ARG A 362 -20.10 -19.17 -11.03
CA ARG A 362 -21.00 -19.70 -12.04
C ARG A 362 -21.62 -18.54 -12.80
N PHE A 363 -21.47 -18.54 -14.08
CA PHE A 363 -21.94 -17.48 -14.98
C PHE A 363 -22.51 -18.08 -16.26
N ASN A 364 -23.32 -17.29 -16.96
CA ASN A 364 -23.85 -17.61 -18.28
C ASN A 364 -23.82 -16.34 -19.15
N VAL A 365 -23.23 -16.44 -20.34
CA VAL A 365 -23.09 -15.33 -21.30
C VAL A 365 -23.74 -15.71 -22.61
#